data_3b0b8eeb02750ed5415bf75b1c0d1b62
#
_entry.id   3b0b8eeb02750ed5415bf75b1c0d1b62
#
_cell.length_a   1.000
_cell.length_b   1.000
_cell.length_c   1.000
_cell.angle_alpha   90.00
_cell.angle_beta   90.00
_cell.angle_gamma   90.00
#
_symmetry.space_group_name_H-M   'P 1'
#
loop_
_entity.id
_entity.type
_entity.pdbx_description
1 polymer ?
#
loop_
_entity_poly.entity_id
_entity_poly.type
_entity_poly.pdbx_seq_one_letter_code
_entity_poly.pdbx_strand_id
1 'polypeptide(L)'
;MTARARQFLLILLSVSFVVMPAGAADINREWVDFTPPAEIKWVKNPNGNNESVILFGNPSQPGPYVQRIKWYPGKMSRPHFHQNDRFFAVISGTWWMGTGEVFDPDSTVAAPAGSYVIHRAKGIHYDGAKGEETIIQVWGMGPATSTPAEKK
;
A
#
# COMPACT_ATOMS: atom_id res chain seq x y z
N MET A 1 10.21 -78.51 4.26
CA MET A 1 9.43 -77.57 5.06
C MET A 1 9.51 -76.23 4.36
N THR A 2 8.52 -75.84 3.57
CA THR A 2 8.48 -74.60 2.77
C THR A 2 7.52 -73.63 3.43
N ALA A 3 8.08 -72.53 3.96
CA ALA A 3 7.30 -71.40 4.56
C ALA A 3 6.69 -70.53 3.43
N ARG A 4 5.38 -70.49 3.38
CA ARG A 4 4.65 -69.57 2.48
C ARG A 4 4.54 -68.16 3.15
N ALA A 5 5.22 -67.16 2.60
CA ALA A 5 5.05 -65.75 3.00
C ALA A 5 3.69 -65.24 2.47
N ARG A 6 2.81 -64.78 3.36
CA ARG A 6 1.56 -64.09 3.02
C ARG A 6 1.88 -62.59 2.87
N GLN A 7 1.79 -62.11 1.63
CA GLN A 7 1.81 -60.66 1.36
C GLN A 7 0.44 -60.05 1.71
N PHE A 8 0.43 -59.12 2.68
CA PHE A 8 -0.71 -58.27 2.94
C PHE A 8 -0.65 -57.07 2.03
N LEU A 9 -1.62 -56.93 1.13
CA LEU A 9 -1.78 -55.77 0.28
C LEU A 9 -2.55 -54.70 1.08
N LEU A 10 -1.85 -53.62 1.52
CA LEU A 10 -2.49 -52.45 2.11
C LEU A 10 -3.07 -51.58 0.97
N ILE A 11 -4.39 -51.54 0.86
CA ILE A 11 -5.10 -50.62 -0.04
C ILE A 11 -5.23 -49.29 0.72
N LEU A 12 -4.43 -48.29 0.33
CA LEU A 12 -4.59 -46.91 0.79
C LEU A 12 -5.79 -46.29 0.03
N LEU A 13 -6.91 -46.11 0.74
CA LEU A 13 -8.05 -45.34 0.24
C LEU A 13 -7.72 -43.87 0.36
N SER A 14 -7.36 -43.21 -0.73
CA SER A 14 -7.19 -41.75 -0.78
C SER A 14 -8.58 -41.08 -0.85
N VAL A 15 -9.02 -40.51 0.26
CA VAL A 15 -10.22 -39.65 0.28
C VAL A 15 -9.82 -38.26 -0.26
N SER A 16 -10.17 -38.03 -1.53
CA SER A 16 -10.04 -36.67 -2.12
C SER A 16 -11.17 -35.78 -1.58
N PHE A 17 -10.82 -34.85 -0.72
CA PHE A 17 -11.73 -33.76 -0.34
C PHE A 17 -11.88 -32.81 -1.52
N VAL A 18 -13.03 -32.82 -2.17
CA VAL A 18 -13.43 -31.77 -3.11
C VAL A 18 -13.83 -30.54 -2.27
N VAL A 19 -12.91 -29.56 -2.15
CA VAL A 19 -13.25 -28.25 -1.61
C VAL A 19 -14.10 -27.55 -2.68
N MET A 20 -15.41 -27.55 -2.49
CA MET A 20 -16.29 -26.68 -3.28
C MET A 20 -15.94 -25.22 -2.97
N PRO A 21 -15.70 -24.35 -3.97
CA PRO A 21 -15.56 -22.94 -3.71
C PRO A 21 -16.87 -22.45 -3.10
N ALA A 22 -16.81 -21.88 -1.91
CA ALA A 22 -17.94 -21.17 -1.34
C ALA A 22 -18.34 -20.09 -2.36
N GLY A 23 -19.54 -20.16 -2.90
CA GLY A 23 -20.05 -19.17 -3.85
C GLY A 23 -19.87 -17.78 -3.23
N ALA A 24 -19.16 -16.89 -3.92
CA ALA A 24 -18.97 -15.51 -3.46
C ALA A 24 -20.37 -14.89 -3.32
N ALA A 25 -20.67 -14.35 -2.14
CA ALA A 25 -21.91 -13.63 -1.94
C ALA A 25 -21.95 -12.43 -2.90
N ASP A 26 -23.09 -12.23 -3.55
CA ASP A 26 -23.29 -11.09 -4.43
C ASP A 26 -23.47 -9.82 -3.60
N ILE A 27 -22.73 -8.76 -3.94
CA ILE A 27 -22.79 -7.48 -3.25
C ILE A 27 -23.58 -6.46 -4.07
N ASN A 28 -24.55 -5.77 -3.45
CA ASN A 28 -25.26 -4.71 -4.14
C ASN A 28 -24.34 -3.52 -4.38
N ARG A 29 -23.95 -3.32 -5.63
CA ARG A 29 -23.02 -2.27 -6.07
C ARG A 29 -23.60 -0.85 -6.03
N GLU A 30 -24.90 -0.70 -5.87
CA GLU A 30 -25.54 0.61 -5.66
C GLU A 30 -25.28 1.12 -4.22
N TRP A 31 -25.01 0.21 -3.29
CA TRP A 31 -24.82 0.56 -1.87
C TRP A 31 -23.37 0.45 -1.40
N VAL A 32 -22.57 -0.36 -2.07
CA VAL A 32 -21.18 -0.62 -1.66
C VAL A 32 -20.26 -0.64 -2.88
N ASP A 33 -19.34 0.31 -2.93
CA ASP A 33 -18.20 0.25 -3.83
C ASP A 33 -17.12 -0.66 -3.25
N PHE A 34 -16.71 -1.62 -4.03
CA PHE A 34 -15.66 -2.56 -3.65
C PHE A 34 -14.68 -2.76 -4.80
N THR A 35 -13.41 -2.43 -4.55
CA THR A 35 -12.31 -2.64 -5.49
C THR A 35 -11.27 -3.57 -4.84
N PRO A 36 -11.21 -4.84 -5.24
CA PRO A 36 -10.21 -5.77 -4.73
C PRO A 36 -8.80 -5.38 -5.21
N PRO A 37 -7.74 -5.80 -4.49
CA PRO A 37 -6.36 -5.42 -4.84
C PRO A 37 -5.97 -5.72 -6.29
N ALA A 38 -6.46 -6.82 -6.87
CA ALA A 38 -6.17 -7.21 -8.25
C ALA A 38 -6.77 -6.29 -9.31
N GLU A 39 -7.81 -5.51 -8.96
CA GLU A 39 -8.48 -4.57 -9.87
C GLU A 39 -7.92 -3.15 -9.79
N ILE A 40 -7.01 -2.89 -8.86
CA ILE A 40 -6.38 -1.57 -8.72
C ILE A 40 -5.47 -1.30 -9.92
N LYS A 41 -5.80 -0.24 -10.66
CA LYS A 41 -5.04 0.18 -11.84
C LYS A 41 -4.05 1.27 -11.45
N TRP A 42 -2.82 0.87 -11.19
CA TRP A 42 -1.75 1.76 -10.83
C TRP A 42 -1.29 2.61 -12.03
N VAL A 43 -1.05 3.90 -11.77
CA VAL A 43 -0.54 4.86 -12.76
C VAL A 43 0.84 5.34 -12.30
N LYS A 44 1.84 5.16 -13.16
CA LYS A 44 3.22 5.61 -12.89
C LYS A 44 3.28 7.12 -12.80
N ASN A 45 3.94 7.60 -11.76
CA ASN A 45 4.27 9.01 -11.63
C ASN A 45 5.38 9.40 -12.62
N PRO A 46 5.28 10.57 -13.28
CA PRO A 46 6.31 11.03 -14.23
C PRO A 46 7.73 11.11 -13.65
N ASN A 47 7.87 11.36 -12.33
CA ASN A 47 9.17 11.39 -11.66
C ASN A 47 9.83 10.01 -11.47
N GLY A 48 9.11 8.91 -11.78
CA GLY A 48 9.63 7.56 -11.70
C GLY A 48 9.83 6.99 -10.29
N ASN A 49 9.38 7.66 -9.24
CA ASN A 49 9.59 7.24 -7.86
C ASN A 49 8.52 6.29 -7.32
N ASN A 50 7.30 6.38 -7.85
CA ASN A 50 6.16 5.64 -7.35
C ASN A 50 5.06 5.51 -8.42
N GLU A 51 4.06 4.71 -8.10
CA GLU A 51 2.77 4.65 -8.79
C GLU A 51 1.67 5.14 -7.85
N SER A 52 0.57 5.62 -8.41
CA SER A 52 -0.58 6.01 -7.60
C SER A 52 -1.91 5.65 -8.26
N VAL A 53 -2.96 5.61 -7.45
CA VAL A 53 -4.34 5.45 -7.90
C VAL A 53 -5.26 6.29 -7.02
N ILE A 54 -6.19 6.99 -7.65
CA ILE A 54 -7.27 7.69 -6.95
C ILE A 54 -8.39 6.68 -6.73
N LEU A 55 -8.76 6.47 -5.46
CA LEU A 55 -9.84 5.57 -5.06
C LEU A 55 -11.16 6.32 -4.87
N PHE A 56 -11.09 7.60 -4.48
CA PHE A 56 -12.26 8.44 -4.28
C PHE A 56 -11.90 9.91 -4.49
N GLY A 57 -12.85 10.69 -5.01
CA GLY A 57 -12.73 12.14 -5.18
C GLY A 57 -11.70 12.55 -6.25
N ASN A 58 -11.22 13.78 -6.12
CA ASN A 58 -10.18 14.34 -6.99
C ASN A 58 -9.20 15.18 -6.17
N PRO A 59 -7.95 14.73 -5.99
CA PRO A 59 -6.97 15.45 -5.20
C PRO A 59 -6.60 16.85 -5.76
N SER A 60 -6.93 17.13 -7.02
CA SER A 60 -6.65 18.45 -7.63
C SER A 60 -7.79 19.46 -7.45
N GLN A 61 -8.91 19.07 -6.85
CA GLN A 61 -10.09 19.90 -6.67
C GLN A 61 -10.43 20.04 -5.19
N PRO A 62 -11.17 21.09 -4.77
CA PRO A 62 -11.73 21.18 -3.44
C PRO A 62 -12.64 19.97 -3.12
N GLY A 63 -12.53 19.44 -1.91
CA GLY A 63 -13.30 18.32 -1.43
C GLY A 63 -12.46 17.16 -0.92
N PRO A 64 -13.09 16.13 -0.35
CA PRO A 64 -12.39 14.96 0.16
C PRO A 64 -11.85 14.08 -0.98
N TYR A 65 -10.70 13.47 -0.74
CA TYR A 65 -10.13 12.47 -1.65
C TYR A 65 -9.50 11.32 -0.89
N VAL A 66 -9.39 10.17 -1.55
CA VAL A 66 -8.62 9.01 -1.10
C VAL A 66 -7.75 8.54 -2.27
N GLN A 67 -6.48 8.34 -1.99
CA GLN A 67 -5.49 7.88 -2.95
C GLN A 67 -4.60 6.81 -2.33
N ARG A 68 -4.13 5.85 -3.11
CA ARG A 68 -3.01 4.98 -2.73
C ARG A 68 -1.76 5.37 -3.50
N ILE A 69 -0.63 5.26 -2.84
CA ILE A 69 0.71 5.50 -3.41
C ILE A 69 1.54 4.25 -3.12
N LYS A 70 2.18 3.74 -4.16
CA LYS A 70 3.07 2.59 -4.11
C LYS A 70 4.49 3.06 -4.43
N TRP A 71 5.30 3.18 -3.41
CA TRP A 71 6.71 3.56 -3.51
C TRP A 71 7.56 2.39 -3.97
N TYR A 72 8.44 2.62 -4.94
CA TYR A 72 9.42 1.63 -5.35
C TYR A 72 10.59 1.56 -4.35
N PRO A 73 11.24 0.39 -4.20
CA PRO A 73 12.42 0.25 -3.35
C PRO A 73 13.49 1.29 -3.68
N GLY A 74 14.07 1.92 -2.66
CA GLY A 74 15.11 2.93 -2.78
C GLY A 74 14.62 4.30 -3.29
N LYS A 75 13.31 4.52 -3.41
CA LYS A 75 12.75 5.77 -3.90
C LYS A 75 12.09 6.58 -2.78
N MET A 76 12.42 7.85 -2.73
CA MET A 76 11.89 8.81 -1.75
C MET A 76 11.56 10.14 -2.43
N SER A 77 10.63 10.89 -1.83
CA SER A 77 10.42 12.30 -2.15
C SER A 77 11.59 13.15 -1.66
N ARG A 78 11.71 14.35 -2.21
CA ARG A 78 12.59 15.39 -1.66
C ARG A 78 11.81 16.26 -0.68
N PRO A 79 12.46 17.02 0.23
CA PRO A 79 11.80 17.91 1.16
C PRO A 79 10.76 18.80 0.51
N HIS A 80 9.54 18.69 1.02
CA HIS A 80 8.37 19.41 0.52
C HIS A 80 7.33 19.57 1.62
N PHE A 81 6.29 20.36 1.37
CA PHE A 81 5.13 20.49 2.24
C PHE A 81 3.82 20.55 1.47
N HIS A 82 2.73 20.33 2.18
CA HIS A 82 1.35 20.44 1.68
C HIS A 82 0.59 21.56 2.39
N GLN A 83 -0.38 22.17 1.73
CA GLN A 83 -1.17 23.25 2.32
C GLN A 83 -2.17 22.75 3.37
N ASN A 84 -2.66 21.52 3.25
CA ASN A 84 -3.65 20.91 4.13
C ASN A 84 -3.06 19.72 4.88
N ASP A 85 -3.62 19.38 6.03
CA ASP A 85 -3.33 18.12 6.73
C ASP A 85 -3.64 16.93 5.80
N ARG A 86 -2.78 15.94 5.84
CA ARG A 86 -2.96 14.66 5.13
C ARG A 86 -2.83 13.52 6.12
N PHE A 87 -3.72 12.56 5.99
CA PHE A 87 -3.81 11.40 6.87
C PHE A 87 -3.41 10.14 6.11
N PHE A 88 -2.66 9.27 6.77
CA PHE A 88 -2.10 8.09 6.11
C PHE A 88 -2.29 6.82 6.93
N ALA A 89 -2.45 5.72 6.23
CA ALA A 89 -2.27 4.37 6.76
C ALA A 89 -1.24 3.65 5.91
N VAL A 90 -0.29 2.96 6.54
CA VAL A 90 0.64 2.07 5.86
C VAL A 90 -0.06 0.74 5.62
N ILE A 91 -0.24 0.37 4.35
CA ILE A 91 -0.97 -0.84 3.94
C ILE A 91 -0.03 -2.04 3.87
N SER A 92 1.18 -1.86 3.32
CA SER A 92 2.20 -2.90 3.23
C SER A 92 3.60 -2.31 3.20
N GLY A 93 4.59 -3.10 3.58
CA GLY A 93 5.99 -2.68 3.65
C GLY A 93 6.26 -1.74 4.82
N THR A 94 7.38 -1.03 4.74
CA THR A 94 7.82 -0.03 5.73
C THR A 94 7.98 1.33 5.07
N TRP A 95 7.18 2.30 5.52
CA TRP A 95 7.28 3.68 5.05
C TRP A 95 8.28 4.46 5.89
N TRP A 96 9.24 5.08 5.24
CA TRP A 96 10.32 5.85 5.88
C TRP A 96 10.08 7.34 5.73
N MET A 97 10.17 8.10 6.83
CA MET A 97 9.85 9.52 6.87
C MET A 97 10.92 10.30 7.60
N GLY A 98 11.27 11.44 7.04
CA GLY A 98 12.12 12.45 7.67
C GLY A 98 11.45 13.83 7.64
N THR A 99 11.93 14.75 8.46
CA THR A 99 11.42 16.12 8.56
C THR A 99 12.53 17.12 8.36
N GLY A 100 12.17 18.35 7.94
CA GLY A 100 13.10 19.45 7.72
C GLY A 100 13.45 19.65 6.24
N GLU A 101 14.27 20.68 6.01
CA GLU A 101 14.58 21.19 4.67
C GLU A 101 15.79 20.51 4.02
N VAL A 102 16.57 19.74 4.81
CA VAL A 102 17.73 19.00 4.32
C VAL A 102 17.36 17.54 4.12
N PHE A 103 17.59 17.04 2.91
CA PHE A 103 17.33 15.63 2.61
C PHE A 103 18.41 14.74 3.21
N ASP A 104 18.03 13.93 4.17
CA ASP A 104 18.89 12.92 4.79
C ASP A 104 18.13 11.59 4.92
N PRO A 105 18.26 10.69 3.93
CA PRO A 105 17.55 9.40 3.96
C PRO A 105 17.99 8.50 5.11
N ASP A 106 19.17 8.71 5.69
CA ASP A 106 19.67 7.91 6.81
C ASP A 106 19.05 8.36 8.13
N SER A 107 18.64 9.62 8.23
CA SER A 107 17.95 10.20 9.39
C SER A 107 16.42 10.13 9.23
N THR A 108 15.88 8.94 8.97
CA THR A 108 14.44 8.72 8.80
C THR A 108 13.88 7.71 9.80
N VAL A 109 12.60 7.87 10.14
CA VAL A 109 11.86 6.99 11.04
C VAL A 109 11.03 6.00 10.23
N ALA A 110 11.05 4.73 10.66
CA ALA A 110 10.30 3.65 10.04
C ALA A 110 8.86 3.61 10.57
N ALA A 111 7.89 3.54 9.66
CA ALA A 111 6.49 3.26 9.94
C ALA A 111 6.10 1.95 9.24
N PRO A 112 6.02 0.82 9.97
CA PRO A 112 5.63 -0.47 9.40
C PRO A 112 4.14 -0.52 9.03
N ALA A 113 3.73 -1.54 8.27
CA ALA A 113 2.33 -1.80 7.95
C ALA A 113 1.45 -1.76 9.21
N GLY A 114 0.27 -1.13 9.10
CA GLY A 114 -0.64 -0.85 10.22
C GLY A 114 -0.38 0.50 10.92
N SER A 115 0.73 1.19 10.63
CA SER A 115 0.98 2.52 11.18
C SER A 115 -0.02 3.54 10.66
N TYR A 116 -0.38 4.49 11.56
CA TYR A 116 -1.13 5.69 11.24
C TYR A 116 -0.24 6.92 11.35
N VAL A 117 -0.28 7.81 10.35
CA VAL A 117 0.57 8.99 10.27
C VAL A 117 -0.25 10.22 9.86
N ILE A 118 0.10 11.39 10.37
CA ILE A 118 -0.46 12.66 9.93
C ILE A 118 0.70 13.56 9.48
N HIS A 119 0.66 14.00 8.24
CA HIS A 119 1.47 15.14 7.79
C HIS A 119 0.67 16.40 8.02
N ARG A 120 1.18 17.25 8.92
CA ARG A 120 0.54 18.51 9.23
C ARG A 120 0.72 19.51 8.11
N ALA A 121 -0.29 20.34 7.91
CA ALA A 121 -0.24 21.45 6.95
C ALA A 121 1.04 22.27 7.14
N LYS A 122 1.74 22.54 6.04
CA LYS A 122 3.00 23.31 5.97
C LYS A 122 4.20 22.68 6.71
N GLY A 123 4.06 21.50 7.32
CA GLY A 123 5.17 20.76 7.90
C GLY A 123 6.06 20.20 6.80
N ILE A 124 7.33 20.59 6.79
CA ILE A 124 8.30 20.15 5.78
C ILE A 124 8.73 18.72 6.11
N HIS A 125 8.61 17.83 5.14
CA HIS A 125 8.94 16.41 5.26
C HIS A 125 9.43 15.85 3.94
N TYR A 126 10.00 14.65 4.02
CA TYR A 126 10.34 13.77 2.90
C TYR A 126 10.08 12.33 3.32
N ASP A 127 9.68 11.50 2.37
CA ASP A 127 9.23 10.14 2.67
C ASP A 127 9.37 9.20 1.47
N GLY A 128 9.31 7.90 1.72
CA GLY A 128 9.38 6.90 0.67
C GLY A 128 9.69 5.49 1.18
N ALA A 129 10.29 4.68 0.33
CA ALA A 129 10.68 3.31 0.61
C ALA A 129 12.19 3.12 0.53
N LYS A 130 12.77 2.27 1.40
CA LYS A 130 14.18 1.88 1.35
C LYS A 130 14.37 0.52 0.68
N GLY A 131 14.31 -0.56 1.42
CA GLY A 131 14.68 -1.89 0.94
C GLY A 131 13.56 -2.66 0.23
N GLU A 132 12.31 -2.26 0.39
CA GLU A 132 11.13 -2.97 -0.12
C GLU A 132 10.09 -2.02 -0.71
N GLU A 133 9.19 -2.56 -1.56
CA GLU A 133 8.00 -1.83 -2.01
C GLU A 133 7.10 -1.49 -0.82
N THR A 134 6.60 -0.26 -0.79
CA THR A 134 5.72 0.19 0.28
C THR A 134 4.45 0.80 -0.28
N ILE A 135 3.30 0.35 0.22
CA ILE A 135 2.00 0.90 -0.15
C ILE A 135 1.42 1.66 1.03
N ILE A 136 1.09 2.92 0.78
CA ILE A 136 0.38 3.79 1.72
C ILE A 136 -0.97 4.22 1.14
N GLN A 137 -1.96 4.40 2.01
CA GLN A 137 -3.21 5.06 1.66
C GLN A 137 -3.23 6.44 2.30
N VAL A 138 -3.52 7.45 1.51
CA VAL A 138 -3.66 8.84 1.93
C VAL A 138 -5.08 9.32 1.71
N TRP A 139 -5.58 10.12 2.64
CA TRP A 139 -6.82 10.88 2.49
C TRP A 139 -6.66 12.29 3.07
N GLY A 140 -7.48 13.20 2.60
CA GLY A 140 -7.44 14.60 3.02
C GLY A 140 -8.43 15.44 2.25
N MET A 141 -8.27 16.75 2.38
CA MET A 141 -9.04 17.73 1.61
C MET A 141 -8.18 18.30 0.49
N GLY A 142 -8.71 18.27 -0.72
CA GLY A 142 -8.07 18.93 -1.86
C GLY A 142 -8.31 20.45 -1.87
N PRO A 143 -7.53 21.20 -2.69
CA PRO A 143 -6.49 20.69 -3.59
C PRO A 143 -5.25 20.21 -2.83
N ALA A 144 -4.77 19.00 -3.20
CA ALA A 144 -3.59 18.38 -2.61
C ALA A 144 -2.33 18.85 -3.35
N THR A 145 -1.88 20.04 -3.04
CA THR A 145 -0.67 20.62 -3.62
C THR A 145 0.58 20.08 -2.92
N SER A 146 1.70 20.05 -3.62
CA SER A 146 3.02 19.78 -3.08
C SER A 146 3.96 20.92 -3.45
N THR A 147 4.59 21.54 -2.46
CA THR A 147 5.51 22.66 -2.64
C THR A 147 6.90 22.22 -2.24
N PRO A 148 7.91 22.27 -3.15
CA PRO A 148 9.30 21.97 -2.82
C PRO A 148 9.83 22.93 -1.72
N ALA A 149 10.61 22.38 -0.78
CA ALA A 149 11.17 23.12 0.35
C ALA A 149 12.60 22.71 0.69
N GLU A 150 13.28 22.00 -0.23
CA GLU A 150 14.64 21.56 -0.01
C GLU A 150 15.64 22.71 -0.03
N LYS A 151 16.46 22.79 1.02
CA LYS A 151 17.68 23.63 1.04
C LYS A 151 18.88 22.80 0.59
N LYS A 152 19.69 23.42 -0.24
CA LYS A 152 20.96 22.85 -0.70
C LYS A 152 22.05 23.03 0.33
#